data_8f8826308bd915fc0daf6c1d535bec1c
#
_entry.id   8f8826308bd915fc0daf6c1d535bec1c
#
_cell.length_a   1.000
_cell.length_b   1.000
_cell.length_c   1.000
_cell.angle_alpha   90.00
_cell.angle_beta   90.00
_cell.angle_gamma   90.00
#
_symmetry.space_group_name_H-M   'P 1'
#
loop_
_entity.id
_entity.type
_entity.pdbx_description
1 polymer ?
#
loop_
_entity_poly.entity_id
_entity_poly.type
_entity_poly.pdbx_seq_one_letter_code
_entity_poly.pdbx_strand_id
1 'polypeptide(L)'
;SAASDVYKRQGLKVGIYEEGSVLNILYQGVTSGWYPPLIFLGIGAMTDFSALISNPKLMLIGAAAQFGIFGAYMIALEMGFDPMQAGAIGIIGGADGPTAIFLSSKLAPNLMGAIAVSAYSYMALVPVIQPPIMRLLTTKHERVIRMKPPRAVSHTEKVIFPIIGLLLTCFLVPSGLPLLGMLFFGNSVSYTHLRAHET
;
A
#
# COMPACT_ATOMS: atom_id res chain seq x y z
N SER A 1 -3.28 2.10 32.07
CA SER A 1 -3.26 3.56 32.33
C SER A 1 -4.49 3.95 33.12
N ALA A 2 -4.43 5.04 33.93
CA ALA A 2 -5.53 5.50 34.76
C ALA A 2 -6.87 5.65 33.99
N ALA A 3 -6.84 6.06 32.74
CA ALA A 3 -8.02 6.14 31.88
C ALA A 3 -8.64 4.75 31.62
N SER A 4 -7.84 3.74 31.35
CA SER A 4 -8.30 2.35 31.17
C SER A 4 -9.00 1.82 32.44
N ASP A 5 -8.49 2.17 33.61
CA ASP A 5 -9.04 1.70 34.87
C ASP A 5 -10.37 2.38 35.22
N VAL A 6 -10.56 3.65 34.82
CA VAL A 6 -11.82 4.37 34.97
C VAL A 6 -12.92 3.73 34.10
N TYR A 7 -12.62 3.40 32.85
CA TYR A 7 -13.59 2.76 31.96
C TYR A 7 -13.94 1.33 32.38
N LYS A 8 -12.98 0.56 32.92
CA LYS A 8 -13.24 -0.77 33.49
C LYS A 8 -14.17 -0.74 34.68
N ARG A 9 -14.04 0.28 35.54
CA ARG A 9 -14.93 0.47 36.69
C ARG A 9 -16.38 0.79 36.31
N GLN A 10 -16.58 1.34 35.09
CA GLN A 10 -17.91 1.64 34.56
C GLN A 10 -18.52 0.48 33.75
N GLY A 11 -17.88 -0.69 33.73
CA GLY A 11 -18.33 -1.87 32.97
C GLY A 11 -18.21 -1.71 31.45
N LEU A 12 -17.52 -0.65 30.97
CA LEU A 12 -17.27 -0.44 29.56
C LEU A 12 -16.10 -1.31 29.11
N LYS A 13 -16.34 -2.12 28.10
CA LYS A 13 -15.29 -2.91 27.43
C LYS A 13 -14.47 -1.97 26.55
N VAL A 14 -13.24 -1.68 26.95
CA VAL A 14 -12.32 -0.80 26.23
C VAL A 14 -11.00 -1.54 26.03
N GLY A 15 -10.68 -1.85 24.79
CA GLY A 15 -9.40 -2.49 24.47
C GLY A 15 -9.46 -3.25 23.16
N ILE A 16 -8.31 -3.35 22.50
CA ILE A 16 -8.18 -4.05 21.21
C ILE A 16 -8.45 -5.56 21.38
N TYR A 17 -8.08 -6.11 22.54
CA TYR A 17 -8.19 -7.54 22.84
C TYR A 17 -9.42 -7.90 23.71
N GLU A 18 -10.22 -6.94 24.12
CA GLU A 18 -11.46 -7.19 24.88
C GLU A 18 -12.61 -7.51 23.93
N GLU A 19 -13.09 -8.75 23.97
CA GLU A 19 -14.20 -9.21 23.14
C GLU A 19 -15.45 -8.34 23.33
N GLY A 20 -16.03 -7.88 22.21
CA GLY A 20 -17.22 -7.03 22.19
C GLY A 20 -16.93 -5.54 22.42
N SER A 21 -15.68 -5.10 22.54
CA SER A 21 -15.33 -3.69 22.47
C SER A 21 -15.34 -3.19 21.03
N VAL A 22 -15.64 -1.90 20.82
CA VAL A 22 -15.59 -1.27 19.47
C VAL A 22 -14.20 -1.40 18.86
N LEU A 23 -13.15 -1.22 19.67
CA LEU A 23 -11.77 -1.36 19.20
C LEU A 23 -11.45 -2.80 18.77
N ASN A 24 -11.98 -3.80 19.45
CA ASN A 24 -11.82 -5.20 19.08
C ASN A 24 -12.52 -5.50 17.75
N ILE A 25 -13.75 -5.01 17.56
CA ILE A 25 -14.49 -5.17 16.29
C ILE A 25 -13.73 -4.54 15.12
N LEU A 26 -13.21 -3.32 15.31
CA LEU A 26 -12.38 -2.67 14.30
C LEU A 26 -11.07 -3.43 14.04
N TYR A 27 -10.43 -3.94 15.08
CA TYR A 27 -9.20 -4.74 14.97
C TYR A 27 -9.43 -6.07 14.25
N GLN A 28 -10.60 -6.69 14.39
CA GLN A 28 -10.97 -7.89 13.64
C GLN A 28 -10.96 -7.65 12.12
N GLY A 29 -11.33 -6.45 11.65
CA GLY A 29 -11.22 -6.10 10.25
C GLY A 29 -9.78 -6.06 9.73
N VAL A 30 -8.81 -5.73 10.60
CA VAL A 30 -7.38 -5.79 10.27
C VAL A 30 -6.91 -7.24 10.24
N THR A 31 -7.18 -8.02 11.29
CA THR A 31 -6.71 -9.41 11.44
C THR A 31 -7.34 -10.35 10.43
N SER A 32 -8.59 -10.12 10.04
CA SER A 32 -9.29 -10.87 8.97
C SER A 32 -8.85 -10.46 7.57
N GLY A 33 -8.06 -9.37 7.43
CA GLY A 33 -7.50 -8.93 6.15
C GLY A 33 -8.46 -8.19 5.23
N TRP A 34 -9.58 -7.64 5.75
CA TRP A 34 -10.58 -6.92 4.95
C TRP A 34 -10.16 -5.47 4.62
N TYR A 35 -9.54 -4.77 5.57
CA TYR A 35 -9.24 -3.35 5.37
C TYR A 35 -8.25 -3.07 4.23
N PRO A 36 -7.13 -3.80 4.07
CA PRO A 36 -6.21 -3.52 2.98
C PRO A 36 -6.86 -3.58 1.60
N PRO A 37 -7.64 -4.60 1.23
CA PRO A 37 -8.38 -4.62 -0.04
C PRO A 37 -9.34 -3.43 -0.21
N LEU A 38 -10.07 -3.04 0.84
CA LEU A 38 -10.97 -1.89 0.78
C LEU A 38 -10.22 -0.56 0.59
N ILE A 39 -9.05 -0.42 1.21
CA ILE A 39 -8.17 0.74 1.00
C ILE A 39 -7.71 0.77 -0.46
N PHE A 40 -7.29 -0.37 -1.02
CA PHE A 40 -6.89 -0.47 -2.42
C PHE A 40 -8.03 -0.15 -3.40
N LEU A 41 -9.28 -0.50 -3.06
CA LEU A 41 -10.46 -0.08 -3.81
C LEU A 41 -10.56 1.44 -3.88
N GLY A 42 -10.43 2.12 -2.74
CA GLY A 42 -10.45 3.58 -2.66
C GLY A 42 -9.30 4.24 -3.41
N ILE A 43 -8.08 3.71 -3.24
CA ILE A 43 -6.90 4.18 -3.96
C ILE A 43 -7.10 4.02 -5.47
N GLY A 44 -7.59 2.87 -5.93
CA GLY A 44 -7.87 2.62 -7.34
C GLY A 44 -8.86 3.62 -7.94
N ALA A 45 -9.93 3.93 -7.21
CA ALA A 45 -10.93 4.90 -7.64
C ALA A 45 -10.38 6.35 -7.75
N MET A 46 -9.35 6.68 -6.97
CA MET A 46 -8.71 8.00 -6.97
C MET A 46 -7.49 8.09 -7.88
N THR A 47 -6.96 6.96 -8.35
CA THR A 47 -5.71 6.93 -9.13
C THR A 47 -5.98 7.17 -10.60
N ASP A 48 -5.24 8.10 -11.21
CA ASP A 48 -5.18 8.28 -12.65
C ASP A 48 -3.90 7.64 -13.22
N PHE A 49 -4.08 6.54 -13.94
CA PHE A 49 -2.99 5.82 -14.60
C PHE A 49 -2.60 6.39 -15.98
N SER A 50 -3.13 7.55 -16.37
CA SER A 50 -2.86 8.15 -17.70
C SER A 50 -1.38 8.32 -18.00
N ALA A 51 -0.57 8.74 -17.02
CA ALA A 51 0.86 8.87 -17.18
C ALA A 51 1.54 7.52 -17.48
N LEU A 52 1.13 6.46 -16.79
CA LEU A 52 1.65 5.11 -16.97
C LEU A 52 1.24 4.52 -18.34
N ILE A 53 -0.02 4.72 -18.74
CA ILE A 53 -0.55 4.27 -20.01
C ILE A 53 0.17 5.00 -21.16
N SER A 54 0.41 6.31 -21.01
CA SER A 54 1.09 7.11 -22.03
C SER A 54 2.57 6.75 -22.19
N ASN A 55 3.23 6.34 -21.12
CA ASN A 55 4.65 5.95 -21.11
C ASN A 55 4.89 4.71 -20.22
N PRO A 56 4.72 3.50 -20.78
CA PRO A 56 4.91 2.25 -20.02
C PRO A 56 6.30 2.07 -19.42
N LYS A 57 7.32 2.79 -19.93
CA LYS A 57 8.68 2.75 -19.37
C LYS A 57 8.74 3.22 -17.92
N LEU A 58 7.75 4.00 -17.46
CA LEU A 58 7.64 4.40 -16.06
C LEU A 58 7.46 3.20 -15.11
N MET A 59 6.96 2.07 -15.60
CA MET A 59 6.88 0.82 -14.83
C MET A 59 8.27 0.33 -14.40
N LEU A 60 9.31 0.57 -15.22
CA LEU A 60 10.68 0.19 -14.87
C LEU A 60 11.21 0.97 -13.67
N ILE A 61 10.79 2.23 -13.51
CA ILE A 61 11.14 3.06 -12.35
C ILE A 61 10.50 2.47 -11.10
N GLY A 62 9.20 2.12 -11.18
CA GLY A 62 8.50 1.44 -10.09
C GLY A 62 9.13 0.09 -9.74
N ALA A 63 9.50 -0.71 -10.75
CA ALA A 63 10.18 -1.98 -10.53
C ALA A 63 11.55 -1.78 -9.84
N ALA A 64 12.32 -0.76 -10.24
CA ALA A 64 13.59 -0.44 -9.60
C ALA A 64 13.42 -0.06 -8.13
N ALA A 65 12.36 0.68 -7.79
CA ALA A 65 12.06 1.04 -6.40
C ALA A 65 11.82 -0.19 -5.51
N GLN A 66 11.32 -1.31 -6.07
CA GLN A 66 11.07 -2.55 -5.34
C GLN A 66 12.35 -3.28 -4.90
N PHE A 67 13.53 -2.91 -5.39
CA PHE A 67 14.81 -3.45 -4.87
C PHE A 67 14.98 -3.21 -3.38
N GLY A 68 14.37 -2.16 -2.84
CA GLY A 68 14.35 -1.89 -1.40
C GLY A 68 13.73 -3.02 -0.57
N ILE A 69 12.72 -3.71 -1.09
CA ILE A 69 12.08 -4.87 -0.45
C ILE A 69 13.11 -6.00 -0.29
N PHE A 70 13.84 -6.32 -1.34
CA PHE A 70 14.84 -7.39 -1.31
C PHE A 70 15.99 -7.04 -0.38
N GLY A 71 16.47 -5.79 -0.38
CA GLY A 71 17.49 -5.33 0.54
C GLY A 71 17.06 -5.45 2.00
N ALA A 72 15.87 -4.97 2.34
CA ALA A 72 15.32 -5.10 3.69
C ALA A 72 15.10 -6.57 4.10
N TYR A 73 14.64 -7.42 3.18
CA TYR A 73 14.50 -8.86 3.41
C TYR A 73 15.83 -9.52 3.76
N MET A 74 16.87 -9.26 2.97
CA MET A 74 18.22 -9.82 3.22
C MET A 74 18.79 -9.37 4.56
N ILE A 75 18.67 -8.08 4.89
CA ILE A 75 19.12 -7.55 6.18
C ILE A 75 18.34 -8.21 7.34
N ALA A 76 17.04 -8.39 7.21
CA ALA A 76 16.24 -9.06 8.23
C ALA A 76 16.69 -10.52 8.46
N LEU A 77 17.01 -11.25 7.39
CA LEU A 77 17.58 -12.62 7.50
C LEU A 77 18.93 -12.62 8.23
N GLU A 78 19.82 -11.68 7.91
CA GLU A 78 21.11 -11.56 8.57
C GLU A 78 20.98 -11.18 10.06
N MET A 79 19.91 -10.45 10.42
CA MET A 79 19.59 -10.14 11.81
C MET A 79 18.99 -11.33 12.59
N GLY A 80 18.75 -12.46 11.93
CA GLY A 80 18.28 -13.70 12.56
C GLY A 80 16.76 -13.87 12.60
N PHE A 81 16.00 -13.07 11.87
CA PHE A 81 14.57 -13.31 11.68
C PHE A 81 14.33 -14.53 10.79
N ASP A 82 13.26 -15.27 11.05
CA ASP A 82 12.89 -16.37 10.16
C ASP A 82 12.43 -15.84 8.78
N PRO A 83 12.43 -16.66 7.71
CA PRO A 83 12.09 -16.21 6.37
C PRO A 83 10.70 -15.58 6.24
N MET A 84 9.71 -16.01 7.03
CA MET A 84 8.37 -15.45 7.00
C MET A 84 8.35 -14.06 7.67
N GLN A 85 9.00 -13.92 8.81
CA GLN A 85 9.17 -12.64 9.49
C GLN A 85 10.00 -11.67 8.64
N ALA A 86 11.09 -12.14 8.05
CA ALA A 86 11.92 -11.35 7.15
C ALA A 86 11.12 -10.86 5.92
N GLY A 87 10.23 -11.70 5.37
CA GLY A 87 9.33 -11.31 4.29
C GLY A 87 8.35 -10.22 4.71
N ALA A 88 7.77 -10.35 5.91
CA ALA A 88 6.88 -9.34 6.47
C ALA A 88 7.59 -8.01 6.79
N ILE A 89 8.86 -8.06 7.22
CA ILE A 89 9.69 -6.87 7.43
C ILE A 89 10.10 -6.26 6.09
N GLY A 90 10.52 -7.10 5.15
CA GLY A 90 11.02 -6.67 3.83
C GLY A 90 10.02 -5.82 3.06
N ILE A 91 8.72 -6.14 3.16
CA ILE A 91 7.66 -5.41 2.43
C ILE A 91 7.57 -3.92 2.84
N ILE A 92 8.07 -3.54 4.01
CA ILE A 92 8.15 -2.13 4.43
C ILE A 92 8.96 -1.32 3.41
N GLY A 93 10.00 -1.93 2.82
CA GLY A 93 10.83 -1.30 1.78
C GLY A 93 10.08 -0.93 0.50
N GLY A 94 8.88 -1.49 0.28
CA GLY A 94 8.00 -1.12 -0.83
C GLY A 94 7.23 0.19 -0.62
N ALA A 95 7.30 0.77 0.59
CA ALA A 95 6.62 2.01 0.98
C ALA A 95 5.09 1.97 0.74
N ASP A 96 4.46 0.84 1.02
CA ASP A 96 3.03 0.63 0.89
C ASP A 96 2.47 0.06 2.21
N GLY A 97 1.85 0.93 3.00
CA GLY A 97 1.31 0.61 4.32
C GLY A 97 0.24 -0.49 4.29
N PRO A 98 -0.80 -0.39 3.46
CA PRO A 98 -1.84 -1.42 3.36
C PRO A 98 -1.28 -2.80 2.98
N THR A 99 -0.34 -2.87 2.04
CA THR A 99 0.32 -4.13 1.67
C THR A 99 1.15 -4.69 2.83
N ALA A 100 1.85 -3.82 3.56
CA ALA A 100 2.63 -4.24 4.74
C ALA A 100 1.73 -4.87 5.81
N ILE A 101 0.56 -4.30 6.10
CA ILE A 101 -0.42 -4.87 7.03
C ILE A 101 -0.97 -6.20 6.50
N PHE A 102 -1.36 -6.25 5.22
CA PHE A 102 -1.92 -7.45 4.61
C PHE A 102 -0.92 -8.61 4.65
N LEU A 103 0.32 -8.36 4.28
CA LEU A 103 1.34 -9.40 4.24
C LEU A 103 1.76 -9.85 5.64
N SER A 104 1.96 -8.90 6.57
CA SER A 104 2.33 -9.22 7.95
C SER A 104 1.23 -9.98 8.70
N SER A 105 -0.04 -9.70 8.43
CA SER A 105 -1.16 -10.47 9.01
C SER A 105 -1.14 -11.94 8.62
N LYS A 106 -0.55 -12.26 7.47
CA LYS A 106 -0.43 -13.63 6.95
C LYS A 106 0.88 -14.32 7.33
N LEU A 107 2.01 -13.60 7.23
CA LEU A 107 3.34 -14.17 7.41
C LEU A 107 3.86 -14.07 8.85
N ALA A 108 3.55 -12.99 9.56
CA ALA A 108 4.05 -12.72 10.91
C ALA A 108 3.05 -11.92 11.75
N PRO A 109 1.91 -12.53 12.14
CA PRO A 109 0.87 -11.82 12.91
C PRO A 109 1.38 -11.24 14.23
N ASN A 110 2.37 -11.88 14.85
CA ASN A 110 3.04 -11.42 16.06
C ASN A 110 3.83 -10.11 15.88
N LEU A 111 4.30 -9.82 14.66
CA LEU A 111 5.04 -8.59 14.33
C LEU A 111 4.16 -7.54 13.66
N MET A 112 2.91 -7.84 13.34
CA MET A 112 2.01 -6.98 12.55
C MET A 112 1.91 -5.56 13.12
N GLY A 113 1.77 -5.40 14.42
CA GLY A 113 1.69 -4.09 15.07
C GLY A 113 2.98 -3.27 14.91
N ALA A 114 4.14 -3.89 15.14
CA ALA A 114 5.43 -3.24 14.97
C ALA A 114 5.69 -2.87 13.49
N ILE A 115 5.34 -3.76 12.55
CA ILE A 115 5.47 -3.54 11.11
C ILE A 115 4.56 -2.39 10.67
N ALA A 116 3.30 -2.35 11.12
CA ALA A 116 2.37 -1.28 10.78
C ALA A 116 2.89 0.09 11.26
N VAL A 117 3.32 0.20 12.52
CA VAL A 117 3.88 1.44 13.07
C VAL A 117 5.13 1.86 12.29
N SER A 118 6.03 0.92 11.98
CA SER A 118 7.26 1.19 11.23
C SER A 118 6.96 1.66 9.80
N ALA A 119 6.06 0.99 9.10
CA ALA A 119 5.67 1.32 7.72
C ALA A 119 5.07 2.72 7.63
N TYR A 120 4.12 3.06 8.50
CA TYR A 120 3.48 4.39 8.48
C TYR A 120 4.43 5.49 8.97
N SER A 121 5.27 5.23 9.96
CA SER A 121 6.29 6.17 10.41
C SER A 121 7.31 6.46 9.30
N TYR A 122 7.77 5.41 8.60
CA TYR A 122 8.64 5.54 7.45
C TYR A 122 8.00 6.39 6.34
N MET A 123 6.75 6.11 5.98
CA MET A 123 6.02 6.88 4.97
C MET A 123 5.85 8.35 5.35
N ALA A 124 5.61 8.64 6.63
CA ALA A 124 5.52 10.00 7.13
C ALA A 124 6.86 10.78 7.03
N LEU A 125 7.99 10.06 7.09
CA LEU A 125 9.33 10.64 6.97
C LEU A 125 9.79 10.87 5.52
N VAL A 126 9.14 10.24 4.54
CA VAL A 126 9.52 10.35 3.11
C VAL A 126 9.68 11.80 2.65
N PRO A 127 8.75 12.74 2.92
CA PRO A 127 8.91 14.15 2.51
C PRO A 127 10.14 14.82 3.07
N VAL A 128 10.68 14.34 4.19
CA VAL A 128 11.88 14.88 4.84
C VAL A 128 13.15 14.22 4.28
N ILE A 129 13.11 12.91 4.03
CA ILE A 129 14.26 12.11 3.59
C ILE A 129 14.51 12.27 2.08
N GLN A 130 13.46 12.33 1.28
CA GLN A 130 13.56 12.35 -0.18
C GLN A 130 14.33 13.56 -0.74
N PRO A 131 14.08 14.83 -0.32
CA PRO A 131 14.77 15.97 -0.89
C PRO A 131 16.30 15.96 -0.73
N PRO A 132 16.89 15.62 0.43
CA PRO A 132 18.34 15.48 0.57
C PRO A 132 18.92 14.42 -0.37
N ILE A 133 18.29 13.25 -0.46
CA ILE A 133 18.75 12.16 -1.32
C ILE A 133 18.69 12.57 -2.80
N MET A 134 17.59 13.21 -3.22
CA MET A 134 17.48 13.74 -4.59
C MET A 134 18.56 14.77 -4.90
N ARG A 135 18.90 15.64 -3.94
CA ARG A 135 19.99 16.62 -4.11
C ARG A 135 21.36 15.97 -4.22
N LEU A 136 21.57 14.88 -3.51
CA LEU A 136 22.82 14.11 -3.55
C LEU A 136 23.02 13.39 -4.88
N LEU A 137 21.95 12.82 -5.43
CA LEU A 137 21.97 11.99 -6.63
C LEU A 137 21.80 12.77 -7.94
N THR A 138 21.38 14.04 -7.89
CA THR A 138 21.12 14.86 -9.07
C THR A 138 21.89 16.18 -9.05
N THR A 139 22.32 16.62 -10.23
CA THR A 139 22.94 17.93 -10.43
C THR A 139 21.89 19.05 -10.46
N LYS A 140 22.32 20.31 -10.26
CA LYS A 140 21.42 21.47 -10.37
C LYS A 140 20.83 21.58 -11.78
N HIS A 141 21.58 21.22 -12.80
CA HIS A 141 21.13 21.25 -14.21
C HIS A 141 20.01 20.23 -14.46
N GLU A 142 20.16 19.01 -13.99
CA GLU A 142 19.15 17.95 -14.16
C GLU A 142 17.83 18.29 -13.45
N ARG A 143 17.88 18.95 -12.31
CA ARG A 143 16.68 19.34 -11.56
C ARG A 143 15.84 20.44 -12.24
N VAL A 144 16.39 21.16 -13.22
CA VAL A 144 15.70 22.22 -13.98
C VAL A 144 15.06 21.66 -15.26
N ILE A 145 15.39 20.44 -15.66
CA ILE A 145 14.85 19.81 -16.87
C ILE A 145 13.34 19.63 -16.70
N ARG A 146 12.58 20.26 -17.58
CA ARG A 146 11.12 20.07 -17.66
C ARG A 146 10.81 18.90 -18.58
N MET A 147 10.12 17.91 -18.06
CA MET A 147 9.64 16.80 -18.88
C MET A 147 8.53 17.29 -19.82
N LYS A 148 8.51 16.71 -21.01
CA LYS A 148 7.41 16.96 -21.96
C LYS A 148 6.11 16.41 -21.37
N PRO A 149 4.96 17.07 -21.57
CA PRO A 149 3.68 16.56 -21.15
C PRO A 149 3.43 15.18 -21.80
N PRO A 150 2.82 14.23 -21.07
CA PRO A 150 2.48 12.93 -21.63
C PRO A 150 1.47 13.08 -22.78
N ARG A 151 1.43 12.09 -23.68
CA ARG A 151 0.40 12.07 -24.73
C ARG A 151 -0.99 11.98 -24.10
N ALA A 152 -1.98 12.52 -24.81
CA ALA A 152 -3.36 12.33 -24.43
C ALA A 152 -3.72 10.83 -24.49
N VAL A 153 -4.34 10.32 -23.43
CA VAL A 153 -4.81 8.94 -23.35
C VAL A 153 -6.30 8.91 -23.64
N SER A 154 -6.74 8.02 -24.53
CA SER A 154 -8.15 7.88 -24.88
C SER A 154 -8.95 7.27 -23.72
N HIS A 155 -10.25 7.53 -23.69
CA HIS A 155 -11.16 6.93 -22.68
C HIS A 155 -11.13 5.39 -22.75
N THR A 156 -11.08 4.84 -23.95
CA THR A 156 -11.03 3.39 -24.19
C THR A 156 -9.75 2.78 -23.57
N GLU A 157 -8.58 3.43 -23.73
CA GLU A 157 -7.35 2.97 -23.09
C GLU A 157 -7.46 2.96 -21.55
N LYS A 158 -8.10 3.98 -20.97
CA LYS A 158 -8.32 4.06 -19.52
C LYS A 158 -9.24 2.97 -18.99
N VAL A 159 -10.22 2.53 -19.76
CA VAL A 159 -11.13 1.43 -19.38
C VAL A 159 -10.49 0.06 -19.57
N ILE A 160 -9.73 -0.12 -20.65
CA ILE A 160 -9.08 -1.40 -20.96
C ILE A 160 -7.89 -1.67 -20.03
N PHE A 161 -7.14 -0.66 -19.63
CA PHE A 161 -5.94 -0.79 -18.81
C PHE A 161 -6.16 -1.56 -17.50
N PRO A 162 -7.14 -1.22 -16.64
CA PRO A 162 -7.38 -1.96 -15.41
C PRO A 162 -7.85 -3.40 -15.65
N ILE A 163 -8.54 -3.68 -16.76
CA ILE A 163 -8.95 -5.05 -17.12
C ILE A 163 -7.71 -5.89 -17.46
N ILE A 164 -6.81 -5.36 -18.28
CA ILE A 164 -5.54 -6.03 -18.60
C ILE A 164 -4.70 -6.22 -17.33
N GLY A 165 -4.61 -5.19 -16.49
CA GLY A 165 -3.88 -5.25 -15.22
C GLY A 165 -4.43 -6.32 -14.29
N LEU A 166 -5.75 -6.44 -14.19
CA LEU A 166 -6.42 -7.48 -13.41
C LEU A 166 -6.08 -8.88 -13.94
N LEU A 167 -6.18 -9.09 -15.24
CA LEU A 167 -5.86 -10.38 -15.87
C LEU A 167 -4.39 -10.76 -15.65
N LEU A 168 -3.47 -9.82 -15.85
CA LEU A 168 -2.04 -10.07 -15.59
C LEU A 168 -1.79 -10.43 -14.12
N THR A 169 -2.47 -9.76 -13.18
CA THR A 169 -2.37 -10.07 -11.75
C THR A 169 -2.86 -11.49 -11.47
N CYS A 170 -3.98 -11.91 -12.06
CA CYS A 170 -4.52 -13.27 -11.89
C CYS A 170 -3.53 -14.34 -12.35
N PHE A 171 -2.80 -14.09 -13.46
CA PHE A 171 -1.86 -15.05 -14.01
C PHE A 171 -0.50 -15.04 -13.31
N LEU A 172 0.04 -13.87 -12.98
CA LEU A 172 1.39 -13.73 -12.44
C LEU A 172 1.44 -13.88 -10.92
N VAL A 173 0.49 -13.30 -10.21
CA VAL A 173 0.50 -13.22 -8.73
C VAL A 173 -0.91 -13.45 -8.18
N PRO A 174 -1.44 -14.68 -8.23
CA PRO A 174 -2.81 -14.97 -7.75
C PRO A 174 -3.04 -14.57 -6.29
N SER A 175 -2.01 -14.69 -5.43
CA SER A 175 -2.08 -14.30 -4.02
C SER A 175 -2.23 -12.79 -3.79
N GLY A 176 -1.85 -11.97 -4.75
CA GLY A 176 -2.01 -10.52 -4.74
C GLY A 176 -3.40 -10.05 -5.20
N LEU A 177 -4.23 -10.95 -5.70
CA LEU A 177 -5.55 -10.62 -6.27
C LEU A 177 -6.45 -9.84 -5.30
N PRO A 178 -6.54 -10.13 -4.00
CA PRO A 178 -7.36 -9.33 -3.09
C PRO A 178 -6.99 -7.85 -3.07
N LEU A 179 -5.71 -7.50 -3.19
CA LEU A 179 -5.24 -6.11 -3.21
C LEU A 179 -5.34 -5.49 -4.60
N LEU A 180 -4.64 -6.07 -5.57
CA LEU A 180 -4.58 -5.53 -6.93
C LEU A 180 -5.91 -5.65 -7.67
N GLY A 181 -6.68 -6.70 -7.40
CA GLY A 181 -8.04 -6.86 -7.94
C GLY A 181 -8.95 -5.73 -7.50
N MET A 182 -8.91 -5.36 -6.23
CA MET A 182 -9.71 -4.24 -5.71
C MET A 182 -9.19 -2.89 -6.23
N LEU A 183 -7.86 -2.73 -6.41
CA LEU A 183 -7.27 -1.55 -7.04
C LEU A 183 -7.81 -1.35 -8.47
N PHE A 184 -7.71 -2.38 -9.31
CA PHE A 184 -8.15 -2.30 -10.70
C PHE A 184 -9.67 -2.20 -10.81
N PHE A 185 -10.42 -2.86 -9.93
CA PHE A 185 -11.86 -2.72 -9.86
C PHE A 185 -12.26 -1.29 -9.51
N GLY A 186 -11.66 -0.69 -8.48
CA GLY A 186 -11.90 0.71 -8.11
C GLY A 186 -11.58 1.68 -9.25
N ASN A 187 -10.48 1.44 -9.96
CA ASN A 187 -10.09 2.23 -11.11
C ASN A 187 -11.09 2.11 -12.27
N SER A 188 -11.56 0.88 -12.58
CA SER A 188 -12.61 0.66 -13.58
C SER A 188 -13.89 1.41 -13.24
N VAL A 189 -14.34 1.37 -11.99
CA VAL A 189 -15.53 2.08 -11.52
C VAL A 189 -15.40 3.59 -11.75
N SER A 190 -14.22 4.15 -11.55
CA SER A 190 -13.96 5.58 -11.77
C SER A 190 -14.17 6.01 -13.23
N TYR A 191 -13.83 5.15 -14.21
CA TYR A 191 -13.94 5.47 -15.63
C TYR A 191 -15.24 5.02 -16.29
N THR A 192 -15.98 4.09 -15.70
CA THR A 192 -17.24 3.57 -16.25
C THR A 192 -18.48 4.37 -15.82
N HIS A 193 -18.29 5.51 -15.16
CA HIS A 193 -19.40 6.36 -14.67
C HIS A 193 -20.42 5.66 -13.76
N LEU A 194 -20.03 4.55 -13.13
CA LEU A 194 -20.82 3.94 -12.06
C LEU A 194 -20.88 4.83 -10.79
N ARG A 195 -20.18 5.95 -10.79
CA ARG A 195 -20.42 7.03 -9.83
C ARG A 195 -21.84 7.54 -10.06
N ALA A 196 -22.70 7.30 -9.07
CA ALA A 196 -24.02 7.92 -9.02
C ALA A 196 -23.86 9.43 -9.23
N HIS A 197 -24.52 9.93 -10.27
CA HIS A 197 -24.89 11.31 -10.53
C HIS A 197 -24.15 12.36 -9.66
N GLU A 198 -23.00 12.84 -10.12
CA GLU A 198 -22.54 14.17 -9.76
C GLU A 198 -23.41 15.16 -10.56
N THR A 199 -24.58 15.43 -10.03
CA THR A 199 -25.38 16.59 -10.42
C THR A 199 -24.81 17.80 -9.71
#